data_77458e1078a269005a80b5cb9ec1adc5
#
_entry.id   77458e1078a269005a80b5cb9ec1adc5
#
_cell.length_a   1.000
_cell.length_b   1.000
_cell.length_c   1.000
_cell.angle_alpha   90.00
_cell.angle_beta   90.00
_cell.angle_gamma   90.00
#
_symmetry.space_group_name_H-M   'P 1'
#
loop_
_entity.id
_entity.type
_entity.pdbx_description
1 polymer ?
#
loop_
_entity_poly.entity_id
_entity_poly.type
_entity_poly.pdbx_seq_one_letter_code
_entity_poly.pdbx_strand_id
1 'polypeptide(L)'
;DRTGEIAEEYASRYPGIVKAVHQENGGHGEAVNTGLKNATGLYFKVVDSDDWVDERTLPKIIEILKKLVAGPDTVDAVISNFVYDKVGVKHKKVMQYRKYMPTETVFEWKDLKKMRTGKYILMHSMIYRTNLLRECGLELPKHTFYVDNLFVFQPLPSVKKMYYIDDLFYHYYIGREDQSVNEQVMIGRIDQQLKVNKLMIDTMAGQRGVNKNCRRYMLSYLDIIMTVSSMLLLKSGTEENLKKKQELWAYLKAADAGLYLQIRHGLLG
;
A
#
# COMPACT_ATOMS: atom_id res chain seq x y z
N ASP A 1 -24.24 -10.06 7.28
CA ASP A 1 -24.47 -9.91 5.85
C ASP A 1 -24.27 -11.27 5.14
N ARG A 2 -24.42 -11.33 3.83
CA ARG A 2 -24.31 -12.57 3.04
C ARG A 2 -22.92 -12.81 2.45
N THR A 3 -21.89 -12.08 2.87
CA THR A 3 -20.55 -12.17 2.27
C THR A 3 -19.98 -13.59 2.36
N GLY A 4 -20.13 -14.25 3.51
CA GLY A 4 -19.67 -15.63 3.70
C GLY A 4 -20.38 -16.63 2.78
N GLU A 5 -21.71 -16.53 2.65
CA GLU A 5 -22.49 -17.39 1.75
C GLU A 5 -22.05 -17.24 0.28
N ILE A 6 -21.82 -15.98 -0.16
CA ILE A 6 -21.33 -15.68 -1.51
C ILE A 6 -19.93 -16.25 -1.72
N ALA A 7 -19.04 -16.15 -0.74
CA ALA A 7 -17.69 -16.69 -0.83
C ALA A 7 -17.72 -18.22 -0.99
N GLU A 8 -18.58 -18.92 -0.24
CA GLU A 8 -18.77 -20.38 -0.35
C GLU A 8 -19.40 -20.80 -1.68
N GLU A 9 -20.37 -20.02 -2.19
CA GLU A 9 -20.94 -20.26 -3.52
C GLU A 9 -19.86 -20.24 -4.61
N TYR A 10 -19.00 -19.21 -4.59
CA TYR A 10 -17.91 -19.10 -5.56
C TYR A 10 -16.84 -20.18 -5.37
N ALA A 11 -16.51 -20.55 -4.14
CA ALA A 11 -15.56 -21.63 -3.86
C ALA A 11 -16.09 -22.98 -4.37
N SER A 12 -17.38 -23.25 -4.22
CA SER A 12 -18.03 -24.44 -4.74
C SER A 12 -18.11 -24.45 -6.27
N ARG A 13 -18.37 -23.28 -6.88
CA ARG A 13 -18.49 -23.12 -8.33
C ARG A 13 -17.14 -23.20 -9.07
N TYR A 14 -16.06 -22.78 -8.42
CA TYR A 14 -14.72 -22.73 -9.00
C TYR A 14 -13.68 -23.43 -8.10
N PRO A 15 -13.82 -24.74 -7.89
CA PRO A 15 -12.90 -25.50 -7.04
C PRO A 15 -11.48 -25.45 -7.60
N GLY A 16 -10.49 -25.26 -6.72
CA GLY A 16 -9.08 -25.13 -7.11
C GLY A 16 -8.67 -23.74 -7.60
N ILE A 17 -9.63 -22.84 -7.86
CA ILE A 17 -9.38 -21.43 -8.21
C ILE A 17 -9.77 -20.52 -7.05
N VAL A 18 -10.98 -20.69 -6.51
CA VAL A 18 -11.50 -19.92 -5.38
C VAL A 18 -11.41 -20.76 -4.11
N LYS A 19 -10.86 -20.17 -3.05
CA LYS A 19 -10.79 -20.74 -1.71
C LYS A 19 -11.40 -19.74 -0.73
N ALA A 20 -12.53 -20.08 -0.13
CA ALA A 20 -13.09 -19.34 0.98
C ALA A 20 -12.33 -19.65 2.27
N VAL A 21 -11.98 -18.62 3.04
CA VAL A 21 -11.32 -18.75 4.35
C VAL A 21 -12.08 -17.90 5.35
N HIS A 22 -12.73 -18.54 6.30
CA HIS A 22 -13.45 -17.86 7.37
C HIS A 22 -12.55 -17.68 8.60
N GLN A 23 -12.67 -16.54 9.23
CA GLN A 23 -11.95 -16.22 10.46
C GLN A 23 -12.78 -15.29 11.35
N GLU A 24 -12.41 -15.21 12.61
CA GLU A 24 -12.90 -14.16 13.49
C GLU A 24 -12.48 -12.78 12.95
N ASN A 25 -13.34 -11.76 13.11
CA ASN A 25 -13.05 -10.43 12.62
C ASN A 25 -11.80 -9.85 13.28
N GLY A 26 -10.74 -9.72 12.53
CA GLY A 26 -9.49 -9.06 12.92
C GLY A 26 -9.22 -7.75 12.17
N GLY A 27 -10.21 -7.28 11.37
CA GLY A 27 -10.10 -6.13 10.48
C GLY A 27 -9.35 -6.43 9.18
N HIS A 28 -9.21 -5.41 8.33
CA HIS A 28 -8.62 -5.53 6.99
C HIS A 28 -7.21 -6.14 7.02
N GLY A 29 -6.32 -5.66 7.92
CA GLY A 29 -4.95 -6.17 8.00
C GLY A 29 -4.87 -7.67 8.27
N GLU A 30 -5.71 -8.19 9.19
CA GLU A 30 -5.75 -9.63 9.47
C GLU A 30 -6.32 -10.44 8.31
N ALA A 31 -7.26 -9.88 7.56
CA ALA A 31 -7.76 -10.54 6.34
C ALA A 31 -6.64 -10.68 5.31
N VAL A 32 -5.81 -9.65 5.12
CA VAL A 32 -4.64 -9.70 4.24
C VAL A 32 -3.59 -10.69 4.75
N ASN A 33 -3.29 -10.71 6.05
CA ASN A 33 -2.36 -11.68 6.66
C ASN A 33 -2.83 -13.13 6.42
N THR A 34 -4.11 -13.38 6.64
CA THR A 34 -4.72 -14.70 6.43
C THR A 34 -4.69 -15.08 4.94
N GLY A 35 -4.99 -14.12 4.05
CA GLY A 35 -4.85 -14.30 2.61
C GLY A 35 -3.42 -14.68 2.22
N LEU A 36 -2.42 -13.97 2.71
CA LEU A 36 -0.99 -14.25 2.45
C LEU A 36 -0.56 -15.62 2.99
N LYS A 37 -1.03 -16.00 4.19
CA LYS A 37 -0.77 -17.31 4.79
C LYS A 37 -1.32 -18.44 3.92
N ASN A 38 -2.49 -18.26 3.34
CA ASN A 38 -3.19 -19.27 2.52
C ASN A 38 -2.83 -19.21 1.03
N ALA A 39 -2.15 -18.16 0.56
CA ALA A 39 -1.80 -18.00 -0.84
C ALA A 39 -0.80 -19.08 -1.30
N THR A 40 -1.07 -19.70 -2.44
CA THR A 40 -0.18 -20.67 -3.10
C THR A 40 0.40 -20.14 -4.40
N GLY A 41 -0.11 -19.01 -4.90
CA GLY A 41 0.36 -18.36 -6.11
C GLY A 41 1.73 -17.70 -5.94
N LEU A 42 2.46 -17.58 -7.04
CA LEU A 42 3.80 -16.96 -7.06
C LEU A 42 3.74 -15.43 -6.82
N TYR A 43 2.63 -14.80 -7.18
CA TYR A 43 2.37 -13.39 -6.96
C TYR A 43 1.10 -13.20 -6.13
N PHE A 44 1.11 -12.17 -5.30
CA PHE A 44 0.05 -11.82 -4.37
C PHE A 44 -0.50 -10.42 -4.69
N LYS A 45 -1.81 -10.32 -4.85
CA LYS A 45 -2.54 -9.06 -5.07
C LYS A 45 -3.69 -8.97 -4.08
N VAL A 46 -3.78 -7.85 -3.37
CA VAL A 46 -4.96 -7.52 -2.56
C VAL A 46 -5.99 -6.84 -3.47
N VAL A 47 -7.24 -7.30 -3.37
CA VAL A 47 -8.41 -6.64 -3.96
C VAL A 47 -9.43 -6.48 -2.84
N ASP A 48 -9.80 -5.25 -2.54
CA ASP A 48 -10.78 -4.93 -1.49
C ASP A 48 -12.19 -5.33 -1.96
N SER A 49 -13.07 -5.68 -1.03
CA SER A 49 -14.40 -6.25 -1.34
C SER A 49 -15.36 -5.29 -2.04
N ASP A 50 -15.08 -3.99 -1.99
CA ASP A 50 -15.85 -2.94 -2.66
C ASP A 50 -15.17 -2.43 -3.95
N ASP A 51 -14.02 -3.00 -4.31
CA ASP A 51 -13.23 -2.66 -5.49
C ASP A 51 -13.26 -3.79 -6.52
N TRP A 52 -12.69 -3.54 -7.71
CA TRP A 52 -12.57 -4.58 -8.75
C TRP A 52 -11.34 -4.36 -9.64
N VAL A 53 -10.98 -5.40 -10.38
CA VAL A 53 -9.96 -5.34 -11.43
C VAL A 53 -10.61 -5.24 -12.81
N ASP A 54 -9.96 -4.56 -13.73
CA ASP A 54 -10.44 -4.43 -15.12
C ASP A 54 -10.34 -5.78 -15.84
N GLU A 55 -11.50 -6.29 -16.30
CA GLU A 55 -11.63 -7.59 -16.94
C GLU A 55 -10.86 -7.70 -18.26
N ARG A 56 -10.66 -6.59 -18.98
CA ARG A 56 -9.93 -6.57 -20.25
C ARG A 56 -8.42 -6.58 -20.01
N THR A 57 -7.97 -5.95 -18.92
CA THR A 57 -6.56 -5.88 -18.55
C THR A 57 -6.08 -7.13 -17.82
N LEU A 58 -6.96 -7.82 -17.07
CA LEU A 58 -6.60 -9.01 -16.29
C LEU A 58 -5.87 -10.11 -17.12
N PRO A 59 -6.34 -10.53 -18.31
CA PRO A 59 -5.61 -11.51 -19.12
C PRO A 59 -4.21 -11.05 -19.48
N LYS A 60 -4.03 -9.77 -19.83
CA LYS A 60 -2.71 -9.18 -20.13
C LYS A 60 -1.77 -9.24 -18.94
N ILE A 61 -2.27 -8.91 -17.73
CA ILE A 61 -1.50 -9.01 -16.48
C ILE A 61 -1.03 -10.46 -16.27
N ILE A 62 -1.93 -11.43 -16.41
CA ILE A 62 -1.61 -12.85 -16.24
C ILE A 62 -0.52 -13.30 -17.24
N GLU A 63 -0.64 -12.92 -18.50
CA GLU A 63 0.37 -13.27 -19.51
C GLU A 63 1.74 -12.62 -19.24
N ILE A 64 1.76 -11.38 -18.76
CA ILE A 64 3.00 -10.71 -18.33
C ILE A 64 3.61 -11.46 -17.13
N LEU A 65 2.82 -11.79 -16.12
CA LEU A 65 3.31 -12.55 -14.95
C LEU A 65 3.88 -13.92 -15.36
N LYS A 66 3.23 -14.63 -16.28
CA LYS A 66 3.76 -15.91 -16.83
C LYS A 66 5.12 -15.70 -17.52
N LYS A 67 5.26 -14.65 -18.34
CA LYS A 67 6.53 -14.32 -19.00
C LYS A 67 7.63 -13.97 -18.00
N LEU A 68 7.31 -13.20 -16.96
CA LEU A 68 8.26 -12.83 -15.91
C LEU A 68 8.73 -14.06 -15.11
N VAL A 69 7.81 -15.00 -14.81
CA VAL A 69 8.16 -16.26 -14.13
C VAL A 69 9.02 -17.17 -14.99
N ALA A 70 8.77 -17.23 -16.29
CA ALA A 70 9.56 -18.03 -17.23
C ALA A 70 10.89 -17.37 -17.63
N GLY A 71 11.05 -16.08 -17.33
CA GLY A 71 12.22 -15.30 -17.67
C GLY A 71 13.41 -15.53 -16.73
N PRO A 72 14.60 -14.99 -17.06
CA PRO A 72 15.81 -15.15 -16.26
C PRO A 72 15.81 -14.34 -14.97
N ASP A 73 14.91 -13.35 -14.86
CA ASP A 73 14.87 -12.41 -13.76
C ASP A 73 13.72 -12.69 -12.80
N THR A 74 14.03 -12.82 -11.52
CA THR A 74 13.00 -12.83 -10.48
C THR A 74 12.55 -11.40 -10.22
N VAL A 75 11.29 -11.09 -10.56
CA VAL A 75 10.68 -9.79 -10.31
C VAL A 75 9.95 -9.82 -8.96
N ASP A 76 10.31 -8.89 -8.09
CA ASP A 76 9.80 -8.83 -6.71
C ASP A 76 8.47 -8.08 -6.61
N ALA A 77 8.29 -7.06 -7.46
CA ALA A 77 7.09 -6.24 -7.48
C ALA A 77 6.68 -5.87 -8.90
N VAL A 78 5.40 -6.06 -9.21
CA VAL A 78 4.78 -5.58 -10.45
C VAL A 78 3.82 -4.45 -10.09
N ILE A 79 3.91 -3.36 -10.82
CA ILE A 79 3.15 -2.13 -10.56
C ILE A 79 2.25 -1.88 -11.77
N SER A 80 0.98 -1.52 -11.52
CA SER A 80 0.02 -1.15 -12.54
C SER A 80 -0.68 0.16 -12.20
N ASN A 81 -1.40 0.74 -13.15
CA ASN A 81 -2.22 1.93 -12.90
C ASN A 81 -3.53 1.55 -12.20
N PHE A 82 -4.09 2.50 -11.47
CA PHE A 82 -5.44 2.41 -10.92
C PHE A 82 -6.22 3.70 -11.16
N VAL A 83 -7.53 3.62 -11.03
CA VAL A 83 -8.43 4.76 -11.16
C VAL A 83 -9.24 4.95 -9.88
N TYR A 84 -9.40 6.21 -9.46
CA TYR A 84 -10.42 6.59 -8.50
C TYR A 84 -11.78 6.56 -9.18
N ASP A 85 -12.53 5.49 -8.94
CA ASP A 85 -13.87 5.30 -9.50
C ASP A 85 -14.91 5.96 -8.58
N LYS A 86 -15.02 7.29 -8.72
CA LYS A 86 -15.89 8.09 -7.86
C LYS A 86 -17.32 8.12 -8.39
N VAL A 87 -18.26 7.81 -7.51
CA VAL A 87 -19.72 7.86 -7.81
C VAL A 87 -20.11 9.23 -8.34
N GLY A 88 -20.90 9.25 -9.44
CA GLY A 88 -21.46 10.48 -10.02
C GLY A 88 -20.46 11.40 -10.74
N VAL A 89 -19.19 11.00 -10.87
CA VAL A 89 -18.16 11.81 -11.55
C VAL A 89 -17.85 11.24 -12.93
N LYS A 90 -18.08 12.07 -13.99
CA LYS A 90 -17.80 11.67 -15.38
C LYS A 90 -16.30 11.49 -15.69
N HIS A 91 -15.45 12.36 -15.14
CA HIS A 91 -14.00 12.32 -15.38
C HIS A 91 -13.28 11.70 -14.19
N LYS A 92 -12.92 10.43 -14.34
CA LYS A 92 -12.23 9.66 -13.30
C LYS A 92 -10.75 10.01 -13.29
N LYS A 93 -10.16 10.11 -12.10
CA LYS A 93 -8.73 10.38 -11.92
C LYS A 93 -7.94 9.09 -11.99
N VAL A 94 -7.17 8.91 -13.08
CA VAL A 94 -6.25 7.78 -13.22
C VAL A 94 -4.91 8.10 -12.59
N MET A 95 -4.41 7.18 -11.78
CA MET A 95 -3.07 7.24 -11.18
C MET A 95 -2.11 6.43 -12.05
N GLN A 96 -1.18 7.15 -12.70
CA GLN A 96 -0.20 6.60 -13.64
C GLN A 96 1.21 6.91 -13.18
N TYR A 97 2.15 6.00 -13.48
CA TYR A 97 3.55 6.09 -13.05
C TYR A 97 4.54 6.18 -14.22
N ARG A 98 4.10 6.18 -15.49
CA ARG A 98 4.95 6.22 -16.72
C ARG A 98 5.99 7.35 -16.75
N LYS A 99 5.75 8.45 -16.04
CA LYS A 99 6.71 9.56 -15.94
C LYS A 99 7.88 9.25 -15.01
N TYR A 100 7.73 8.24 -14.15
CA TYR A 100 8.65 7.93 -13.05
C TYR A 100 9.33 6.57 -13.20
N MET A 101 8.72 5.64 -13.93
CA MET A 101 9.15 4.26 -14.08
C MET A 101 9.32 3.90 -15.55
N PRO A 102 10.33 3.08 -15.91
CA PRO A 102 10.37 2.41 -17.20
C PRO A 102 9.13 1.52 -17.39
N THR A 103 8.58 1.49 -18.59
CA THR A 103 7.39 0.70 -18.93
C THR A 103 7.77 -0.63 -19.59
N GLU A 104 7.05 -1.68 -19.25
CA GLU A 104 7.14 -3.01 -19.88
C GLU A 104 8.57 -3.58 -19.95
N THR A 105 9.39 -3.25 -18.96
CA THR A 105 10.75 -3.78 -18.80
C THR A 105 11.05 -3.99 -17.32
N VAL A 106 11.96 -4.91 -17.02
CA VAL A 106 12.49 -5.10 -15.66
C VAL A 106 13.41 -3.94 -15.32
N PHE A 107 13.22 -3.34 -14.16
CA PHE A 107 14.01 -2.20 -13.68
C PHE A 107 14.33 -2.32 -12.19
N GLU A 108 15.28 -1.52 -11.73
CA GLU A 108 15.72 -1.46 -10.35
C GLU A 108 15.47 -0.06 -9.74
N TRP A 109 15.73 0.10 -8.46
CA TRP A 109 15.57 1.37 -7.76
C TRP A 109 16.35 2.53 -8.39
N LYS A 110 17.49 2.25 -9.05
CA LYS A 110 18.30 3.28 -9.74
C LYS A 110 17.57 3.91 -10.93
N ASP A 111 16.64 3.18 -11.53
CA ASP A 111 15.89 3.59 -12.71
C ASP A 111 14.62 4.36 -12.36
N LEU A 112 14.22 4.33 -11.07
CA LEU A 112 13.07 5.08 -10.55
C LEU A 112 13.42 6.58 -10.48
N LYS A 113 12.70 7.39 -11.25
CA LYS A 113 12.79 8.85 -11.19
C LYS A 113 12.12 9.39 -9.93
N LYS A 114 12.57 10.56 -9.45
CA LYS A 114 11.96 11.23 -8.31
C LYS A 114 10.48 11.53 -8.61
N MET A 115 9.60 11.01 -7.78
CA MET A 115 8.17 11.32 -7.86
C MET A 115 7.91 12.76 -7.39
N ARG A 116 6.87 13.39 -7.95
CA ARG A 116 6.41 14.69 -7.46
C ARG A 116 5.89 14.56 -6.03
N THR A 117 6.00 15.63 -5.25
CA THR A 117 5.44 15.72 -3.90
C THR A 117 3.96 15.30 -3.89
N GLY A 118 3.57 14.48 -2.93
CA GLY A 118 2.22 13.92 -2.84
C GLY A 118 1.93 12.74 -3.77
N LYS A 119 2.92 12.26 -4.54
CA LYS A 119 2.82 11.06 -5.36
C LYS A 119 3.57 9.89 -4.71
N TYR A 120 2.88 8.79 -4.49
CA TYR A 120 3.44 7.53 -4.01
C TYR A 120 2.63 6.36 -4.56
N ILE A 121 3.17 5.15 -4.43
CA ILE A 121 2.52 3.93 -4.90
C ILE A 121 1.57 3.46 -3.80
N LEU A 122 0.31 3.23 -4.18
CA LEU A 122 -0.70 2.67 -3.28
C LEU A 122 -0.81 1.15 -3.45
N MET A 123 -1.40 0.48 -2.46
CA MET A 123 -1.69 -0.97 -2.47
C MET A 123 -2.45 -1.39 -3.73
N HIS A 124 -3.37 -0.55 -4.21
CA HIS A 124 -4.15 -0.76 -5.41
C HIS A 124 -3.30 -1.01 -6.67
N SER A 125 -2.10 -0.42 -6.72
CA SER A 125 -1.14 -0.61 -7.83
C SER A 125 -0.21 -1.79 -7.67
N MET A 126 -0.08 -2.36 -6.44
CA MET A 126 0.98 -3.32 -6.14
C MET A 126 0.55 -4.76 -6.36
N ILE A 127 1.44 -5.53 -6.96
CA ILE A 127 1.42 -7.00 -7.01
C ILE A 127 2.81 -7.44 -6.54
N TYR A 128 2.90 -8.13 -5.42
CA TYR A 128 4.18 -8.58 -4.89
C TYR A 128 4.43 -10.07 -5.15
N ARG A 129 5.69 -10.46 -5.28
CA ARG A 129 6.09 -11.85 -5.20
C ARG A 129 5.72 -12.38 -3.79
N THR A 130 4.93 -13.45 -3.74
CA THR A 130 4.37 -14.00 -2.49
C THR A 130 5.46 -14.32 -1.46
N ASN A 131 6.54 -14.97 -1.92
CA ASN A 131 7.65 -15.31 -1.02
C ASN A 131 8.37 -14.08 -0.48
N LEU A 132 8.50 -12.99 -1.24
CA LEU A 132 9.10 -11.75 -0.73
C LEU A 132 8.32 -11.21 0.47
N LEU A 133 6.98 -11.22 0.42
CA LEU A 133 6.15 -10.77 1.54
C LEU A 133 6.34 -11.63 2.79
N ARG A 134 6.54 -12.94 2.62
CA ARG A 134 6.82 -13.88 3.71
C ARG A 134 8.24 -13.72 4.24
N GLU A 135 9.22 -13.62 3.36
CA GLU A 135 10.65 -13.47 3.69
C GLU A 135 10.94 -12.15 4.43
N CYS A 136 10.24 -11.06 4.08
CA CYS A 136 10.37 -9.79 4.79
C CYS A 136 9.58 -9.73 6.11
N GLY A 137 8.81 -10.79 6.44
CA GLY A 137 8.03 -10.87 7.67
C GLY A 137 6.86 -9.88 7.70
N LEU A 138 6.21 -9.64 6.55
CA LEU A 138 5.05 -8.74 6.52
C LEU A 138 3.94 -9.25 7.45
N GLU A 139 3.60 -8.46 8.45
CA GLU A 139 2.49 -8.69 9.36
C GLU A 139 1.75 -7.38 9.63
N LEU A 140 0.50 -7.31 9.20
CA LEU A 140 -0.32 -6.13 9.35
C LEU A 140 -1.07 -6.17 10.69
N PRO A 141 -1.16 -5.05 11.44
CA PRO A 141 -1.81 -5.03 12.74
C PRO A 141 -3.32 -5.26 12.63
N LYS A 142 -3.85 -6.07 13.56
CA LYS A 142 -5.30 -6.31 13.70
C LYS A 142 -6.04 -5.03 14.07
N HIS A 143 -7.32 -4.95 13.68
CA HIS A 143 -8.25 -3.87 14.02
C HIS A 143 -7.66 -2.47 13.79
N THR A 144 -6.88 -2.33 12.70
CA THR A 144 -6.20 -1.07 12.38
C THR A 144 -6.52 -0.68 10.94
N PHE A 145 -7.01 0.54 10.74
CA PHE A 145 -7.20 1.13 9.41
C PHE A 145 -5.86 1.66 8.86
N TYR A 146 -5.82 1.97 7.58
CA TYR A 146 -4.66 2.55 6.87
C TYR A 146 -3.44 1.62 6.79
N VAL A 147 -3.63 0.33 7.02
CA VAL A 147 -2.58 -0.70 6.94
C VAL A 147 -2.13 -0.97 5.50
N ASP A 148 -2.88 -0.52 4.50
CA ASP A 148 -2.51 -0.45 3.09
C ASP A 148 -1.17 0.26 2.88
N ASN A 149 -0.88 1.30 3.68
CA ASN A 149 0.43 1.96 3.69
C ASN A 149 1.54 1.01 4.15
N LEU A 150 1.31 0.19 5.18
CA LEU A 150 2.28 -0.79 5.67
C LEU A 150 2.49 -1.91 4.65
N PHE A 151 1.42 -2.40 4.01
CA PHE A 151 1.48 -3.40 2.95
C PHE A 151 2.41 -2.99 1.81
N VAL A 152 2.39 -1.70 1.44
CA VAL A 152 3.32 -1.18 0.44
C VAL A 152 4.70 -0.94 1.03
N PHE A 153 4.79 -0.28 2.18
CA PHE A 153 6.03 0.30 2.69
C PHE A 153 7.01 -0.70 3.26
N GLN A 154 6.52 -1.66 4.07
CA GLN A 154 7.39 -2.61 4.79
C GLN A 154 8.19 -3.53 3.86
N PRO A 155 7.65 -4.04 2.73
CA PRO A 155 8.42 -4.90 1.83
C PRO A 155 9.46 -4.16 0.97
N LEU A 156 9.36 -2.82 0.80
CA LEU A 156 10.22 -2.06 -0.13
C LEU A 156 11.73 -2.29 0.04
N PRO A 157 12.28 -2.37 1.26
CA PRO A 157 13.70 -2.67 1.45
C PRO A 157 14.18 -3.99 0.82
N SER A 158 13.28 -4.97 0.73
CA SER A 158 13.55 -6.30 0.15
C SER A 158 13.36 -6.35 -1.37
N VAL A 159 12.70 -5.36 -1.96
CA VAL A 159 12.46 -5.28 -3.41
C VAL A 159 13.75 -4.91 -4.14
N LYS A 160 14.16 -5.74 -5.10
CA LYS A 160 15.32 -5.50 -5.96
C LYS A 160 14.91 -5.19 -7.38
N LYS A 161 14.10 -6.05 -8.00
CA LYS A 161 13.64 -5.93 -9.38
C LYS A 161 12.13 -5.68 -9.43
N MET A 162 11.76 -4.73 -10.27
CA MET A 162 10.38 -4.28 -10.45
C MET A 162 10.00 -4.35 -11.93
N TYR A 163 8.70 -4.38 -12.18
CA TYR A 163 8.14 -4.27 -13.52
C TYR A 163 6.93 -3.34 -13.49
N TYR A 164 6.84 -2.41 -14.43
CA TYR A 164 5.69 -1.50 -14.50
C TYR A 164 4.88 -1.73 -15.76
N ILE A 165 3.58 -1.96 -15.59
CA ILE A 165 2.58 -2.14 -16.63
C ILE A 165 1.77 -0.85 -16.74
N ASP A 166 1.90 -0.14 -17.85
CA ASP A 166 1.21 1.15 -18.05
C ASP A 166 -0.25 0.96 -18.53
N ASP A 167 -0.95 0.01 -17.93
CA ASP A 167 -2.37 -0.23 -18.13
C ASP A 167 -3.18 0.01 -16.88
N LEU A 168 -4.42 0.44 -17.06
CA LEU A 168 -5.40 0.54 -15.99
C LEU A 168 -5.85 -0.86 -15.59
N PHE A 169 -5.53 -1.25 -14.35
CA PHE A 169 -5.86 -2.58 -13.87
C PHE A 169 -6.85 -2.57 -12.70
N TYR A 170 -6.76 -1.59 -11.80
CA TYR A 170 -7.54 -1.59 -10.57
C TYR A 170 -8.50 -0.41 -10.51
N HIS A 171 -9.74 -0.66 -10.12
CA HIS A 171 -10.78 0.33 -9.89
C HIS A 171 -11.00 0.48 -8.38
N TYR A 172 -10.59 1.62 -7.85
CA TYR A 172 -10.78 2.00 -6.46
C TYR A 172 -12.08 2.79 -6.33
N TYR A 173 -13.09 2.14 -5.77
CA TYR A 173 -14.42 2.71 -5.59
C TYR A 173 -14.46 3.70 -4.44
N ILE A 174 -14.73 4.97 -4.73
CA ILE A 174 -14.75 6.03 -3.73
C ILE A 174 -15.99 6.92 -3.85
N GLY A 175 -16.30 7.65 -2.77
CA GLY A 175 -17.36 8.67 -2.73
C GLY A 175 -18.55 8.30 -1.86
N ARG A 176 -18.47 7.22 -1.08
CA ARG A 176 -19.44 6.95 -0.01
C ARG A 176 -19.06 7.76 1.24
N GLU A 177 -20.06 8.18 2.02
CA GLU A 177 -19.87 8.99 3.24
C GLU A 177 -19.16 8.21 4.37
N ASP A 178 -19.35 6.89 4.42
CA ASP A 178 -18.79 5.98 5.43
C ASP A 178 -17.36 5.53 5.17
N GLN A 179 -16.76 5.96 4.05
CA GLN A 179 -15.42 5.52 3.67
C GLN A 179 -14.33 5.99 4.63
N SER A 180 -13.35 5.11 4.83
CA SER A 180 -12.20 5.35 5.72
C SER A 180 -11.37 6.59 5.34
N VAL A 181 -11.40 7.02 4.08
CA VAL A 181 -10.69 8.20 3.56
C VAL A 181 -11.45 9.52 3.72
N ASN A 182 -12.66 9.50 4.31
CA ASN A 182 -13.36 10.73 4.68
C ASN A 182 -12.61 11.42 5.82
N GLU A 183 -12.39 12.74 5.73
CA GLU A 183 -11.60 13.52 6.69
C GLU A 183 -12.11 13.40 8.13
N GLN A 184 -13.41 13.47 8.34
CA GLN A 184 -14.01 13.36 9.69
C GLN A 184 -13.82 11.94 10.25
N VAL A 185 -13.97 10.92 9.40
CA VAL A 185 -13.70 9.52 9.77
C VAL A 185 -12.23 9.33 10.13
N MET A 186 -11.31 9.93 9.36
CA MET A 186 -9.87 9.87 9.63
C MET A 186 -9.51 10.56 10.96
N ILE A 187 -10.09 11.71 11.26
CA ILE A 187 -9.89 12.40 12.56
C ILE A 187 -10.41 11.53 13.70
N GLY A 188 -11.58 10.92 13.56
CA GLY A 188 -12.14 10.01 14.57
C GLY A 188 -11.32 8.73 14.79
N ARG A 189 -10.49 8.35 13.80
CA ARG A 189 -9.60 7.16 13.85
C ARG A 189 -8.12 7.54 13.92
N ILE A 190 -7.81 8.75 14.38
CA ILE A 190 -6.45 9.30 14.31
C ILE A 190 -5.42 8.42 15.03
N ASP A 191 -5.78 7.77 16.12
CA ASP A 191 -4.85 6.89 16.88
C ASP A 191 -4.38 5.69 16.05
N GLN A 192 -5.23 5.19 15.15
CA GLN A 192 -4.86 4.11 14.22
C GLN A 192 -3.92 4.62 13.13
N GLN A 193 -4.18 5.82 12.59
CA GLN A 193 -3.28 6.51 11.66
C GLN A 193 -1.90 6.73 12.30
N LEU A 194 -1.84 7.16 13.56
CA LEU A 194 -0.61 7.36 14.30
C LEU A 194 0.14 6.04 14.56
N LYS A 195 -0.59 4.96 14.86
CA LYS A 195 -0.02 3.61 14.97
C LYS A 195 0.67 3.18 13.69
N VAL A 196 0.00 3.31 12.55
CA VAL A 196 0.58 3.01 11.23
C VAL A 196 1.80 3.88 10.95
N ASN A 197 1.70 5.18 11.23
CA ASN A 197 2.82 6.11 11.02
C ASN A 197 4.06 5.72 11.86
N LYS A 198 3.88 5.37 13.15
CA LYS A 198 4.98 4.89 14.01
C LYS A 198 5.61 3.61 13.47
N LEU A 199 4.83 2.64 13.00
CA LEU A 199 5.34 1.43 12.36
C LEU A 199 6.15 1.71 11.08
N MET A 200 5.75 2.72 10.30
CA MET A 200 6.55 3.18 9.15
C MET A 200 7.86 3.83 9.59
N ILE A 201 7.85 4.62 10.67
CA ILE A 201 9.06 5.20 11.28
C ILE A 201 10.00 4.08 11.71
N ASP A 202 9.51 3.08 12.45
CA ASP A 202 10.31 1.94 12.94
C ASP A 202 10.91 1.15 11.79
N THR A 203 10.13 0.93 10.71
CA THR A 203 10.62 0.29 9.50
C THR A 203 11.80 1.06 8.91
N MET A 204 11.72 2.40 8.81
CA MET A 204 12.82 3.24 8.28
C MET A 204 14.04 3.27 9.20
N ALA A 205 13.84 3.42 10.51
CA ALA A 205 14.91 3.52 11.51
C ALA A 205 15.66 2.19 11.67
N GLY A 206 14.95 1.06 11.59
CA GLY A 206 15.52 -0.28 11.70
C GLY A 206 16.34 -0.73 10.49
N GLN A 207 16.23 -0.06 9.34
CA GLN A 207 16.83 -0.51 8.08
C GLN A 207 18.27 -0.01 7.93
N ARG A 208 19.22 -0.96 7.86
CA ARG A 208 20.63 -0.70 7.50
C ARG A 208 20.92 -1.32 6.13
N GLY A 209 21.72 -0.63 5.31
CA GLY A 209 22.16 -1.17 4.01
C GLY A 209 21.12 -1.15 2.89
N VAL A 210 19.99 -0.50 3.08
CA VAL A 210 18.97 -0.34 2.03
C VAL A 210 19.53 0.46 0.85
N ASN A 211 19.19 0.06 -0.37
CA ASN A 211 19.53 0.80 -1.58
C ASN A 211 19.16 2.29 -1.42
N LYS A 212 20.12 3.18 -1.71
CA LYS A 212 19.95 4.64 -1.50
C LYS A 212 18.73 5.24 -2.22
N ASN A 213 18.38 4.72 -3.38
CA ASN A 213 17.22 5.21 -4.13
C ASN A 213 15.90 4.68 -3.54
N CYS A 214 15.88 3.43 -3.05
CA CYS A 214 14.77 2.90 -2.25
C CYS A 214 14.57 3.75 -0.99
N ARG A 215 15.64 3.98 -0.22
CA ARG A 215 15.57 4.82 0.99
C ARG A 215 15.06 6.24 0.69
N ARG A 216 15.48 6.85 -0.43
CA ARG A 216 14.98 8.16 -0.87
C ARG A 216 13.48 8.13 -1.18
N TYR A 217 13.01 7.08 -1.84
CA TYR A 217 11.59 6.89 -2.10
C TYR A 217 10.80 6.70 -0.81
N MET A 218 11.25 5.83 0.08
CA MET A 218 10.64 5.58 1.39
C MET A 218 10.61 6.85 2.25
N LEU A 219 11.68 7.65 2.25
CA LEU A 219 11.72 8.95 2.94
C LEU A 219 10.62 9.89 2.43
N SER A 220 10.46 10.00 1.11
CA SER A 220 9.41 10.83 0.51
C SER A 220 8.01 10.32 0.85
N TYR A 221 7.82 9.02 0.93
CA TYR A 221 6.55 8.42 1.32
C TYR A 221 6.24 8.71 2.79
N LEU A 222 7.19 8.46 3.69
CA LEU A 222 7.03 8.75 5.12
C LEU A 222 6.76 10.23 5.38
N ASP A 223 7.43 11.14 4.67
CA ASP A 223 7.18 12.59 4.74
C ASP A 223 5.72 12.94 4.42
N ILE A 224 5.14 12.31 3.39
CA ILE A 224 3.71 12.48 3.07
C ILE A 224 2.83 12.01 4.22
N ILE A 225 3.08 10.83 4.79
CA ILE A 225 2.25 10.28 5.86
C ILE A 225 2.41 11.08 7.16
N MET A 226 3.61 11.54 7.49
CA MET A 226 3.87 12.48 8.60
C MET A 226 3.06 13.78 8.44
N THR A 227 3.03 14.30 7.22
CA THR A 227 2.27 15.52 6.89
C THR A 227 0.77 15.28 7.02
N VAL A 228 0.25 14.21 6.44
CA VAL A 228 -1.18 13.85 6.55
C VAL A 228 -1.59 13.71 8.02
N SER A 229 -0.84 12.95 8.80
CA SER A 229 -1.10 12.77 10.25
C SER A 229 -1.07 14.12 10.99
N SER A 230 -0.06 14.94 10.72
CA SER A 230 0.08 16.26 11.36
C SER A 230 -1.08 17.20 11.00
N MET A 231 -1.52 17.19 9.74
CA MET A 231 -2.64 18.02 9.26
C MET A 231 -3.98 17.59 9.88
N LEU A 232 -4.24 16.28 9.97
CA LEU A 232 -5.45 15.77 10.61
C LEU A 232 -5.50 16.15 12.11
N LEU A 233 -4.37 16.04 12.80
CA LEU A 233 -4.26 16.43 14.22
C LEU A 233 -4.48 17.94 14.42
N LEU A 234 -3.96 18.77 13.52
CA LEU A 234 -4.20 20.23 13.55
C LEU A 234 -5.66 20.58 13.25
N LYS A 235 -6.25 19.94 12.23
CA LYS A 235 -7.65 20.19 11.82
C LYS A 235 -8.68 19.76 12.87
N SER A 236 -8.34 18.79 13.71
CA SER A 236 -9.21 18.38 14.82
C SER A 236 -9.46 19.50 15.85
N GLY A 237 -8.52 20.45 15.98
CA GLY A 237 -8.64 21.62 16.84
C GLY A 237 -8.60 21.33 18.35
N THR A 238 -8.29 20.10 18.78
CA THR A 238 -8.27 19.73 20.20
C THR A 238 -6.87 19.78 20.79
N GLU A 239 -6.74 20.20 22.07
CA GLU A 239 -5.44 20.20 22.77
C GLU A 239 -4.84 18.80 22.84
N GLU A 240 -5.68 17.76 23.05
CA GLU A 240 -5.24 16.36 23.07
C GLU A 240 -4.54 15.98 21.77
N ASN A 241 -5.14 16.30 20.62
CA ASN A 241 -4.55 15.98 19.33
C ASN A 241 -3.32 16.83 18.99
N LEU A 242 -3.25 18.06 19.47
CA LEU A 242 -2.00 18.87 19.39
C LEU A 242 -0.87 18.23 20.18
N LYS A 243 -1.16 17.67 21.37
CA LYS A 243 -0.19 16.90 22.14
C LYS A 243 0.23 15.61 21.41
N LYS A 244 -0.71 14.85 20.85
CA LYS A 244 -0.41 13.66 20.01
C LYS A 244 0.51 14.02 18.83
N LYS A 245 0.33 15.20 18.21
CA LYS A 245 1.24 15.68 17.16
C LYS A 245 2.66 15.87 17.68
N GLN A 246 2.83 16.51 18.85
CA GLN A 246 4.15 16.69 19.47
C GLN A 246 4.80 15.33 19.79
N GLU A 247 4.02 14.40 20.34
CA GLU A 247 4.45 13.03 20.65
C GLU A 247 4.90 12.26 19.42
N LEU A 248 4.18 12.37 18.28
CA LEU A 248 4.57 11.73 17.02
C LEU A 248 5.93 12.24 16.53
N TRP A 249 6.16 13.56 16.57
CA TRP A 249 7.42 14.16 16.16
C TRP A 249 8.57 13.85 17.12
N ALA A 250 8.27 13.77 18.42
CA ALA A 250 9.23 13.31 19.43
C ALA A 250 9.60 11.83 19.23
N TYR A 251 8.62 10.99 18.90
CA TYR A 251 8.84 9.58 18.56
C TYR A 251 9.78 9.44 17.36
N LEU A 252 9.52 10.16 16.24
CA LEU A 252 10.39 10.16 15.09
C LEU A 252 11.84 10.56 15.47
N LYS A 253 12.00 11.63 16.27
CA LYS A 253 13.31 12.10 16.72
C LYS A 253 14.05 11.09 17.58
N ALA A 254 13.33 10.38 18.45
CA ALA A 254 13.88 9.35 19.31
C ALA A 254 14.28 8.09 18.53
N ALA A 255 13.48 7.70 17.52
CA ALA A 255 13.75 6.55 16.70
C ALA A 255 14.97 6.76 15.77
N ASP A 256 15.07 7.92 15.13
CA ASP A 256 16.20 8.29 14.25
C ASP A 256 16.28 9.82 14.12
N ALA A 257 17.26 10.43 14.79
CA ALA A 257 17.49 11.87 14.75
C ALA A 257 17.86 12.40 13.37
N GLY A 258 18.57 11.59 12.56
CA GLY A 258 18.91 11.94 11.18
C GLY A 258 17.68 11.96 10.27
N LEU A 259 16.80 10.95 10.42
CA LEU A 259 15.52 10.87 9.73
C LEU A 259 14.60 12.05 10.12
N TYR A 260 14.57 12.39 11.41
CA TYR A 260 13.82 13.55 11.90
C TYR A 260 14.29 14.84 11.22
N LEU A 261 15.59 15.09 11.13
CA LEU A 261 16.13 16.30 10.47
C LEU A 261 15.78 16.32 8.97
N GLN A 262 15.88 15.18 8.28
CA GLN A 262 15.53 15.06 6.86
C GLN A 262 14.06 15.40 6.58
N ILE A 263 13.13 14.89 7.42
CA ILE A 263 11.69 15.15 7.26
C ILE A 263 11.37 16.59 7.72
N ARG A 264 11.91 17.03 8.87
CA ARG A 264 11.62 18.36 9.45
C ARG A 264 12.06 19.51 8.55
N HIS A 265 13.14 19.33 7.81
CA HIS A 265 13.69 20.32 6.87
C HIS A 265 13.42 19.90 5.40
N GLY A 266 12.55 18.92 5.19
CA GLY A 266 12.08 18.52 3.89
C GLY A 266 11.07 19.51 3.28
N LEU A 267 10.55 19.16 2.12
CA LEU A 267 9.63 20.04 1.38
C LEU A 267 8.27 20.20 2.07
N LEU A 268 7.84 19.22 2.87
CA LEU A 268 6.54 19.17 3.54
C LEU A 268 6.65 19.38 5.06
N GLY A 269 7.84 19.29 5.65
CA GLY A 269 8.12 19.40 7.10
C GLY A 269 8.14 20.82 7.66
#